data_4d618a6ed2874d367a4a5fd8c90e2f9d
#
_entry.id   4d618a6ed2874d367a4a5fd8c90e2f9d
#
_cell.length_a   1.000
_cell.length_b   1.000
_cell.length_c   1.000
_cell.angle_alpha   90.00
_cell.angle_beta   90.00
_cell.angle_gamma   90.00
#
_symmetry.space_group_name_H-M   'P 1'
#
loop_
_entity.id
_entity.type
_entity.pdbx_description
1 polymer ?
#
loop_
_entity_poly.entity_id
_entity_poly.type
_entity_poly.pdbx_seq_one_letter_code
_entity_poly.pdbx_strand_id
1 'polypeptide(L)'
;MARGRLCTGRPLAVVSAGAHQLERSDKPSVPRCRAGPRSLRPPRRDRQQRGLRTVRRRGGTAEQAVRDQLETNLFGALWVTRAALPHLREQGSGHIVQMSSTGGVAAWPLLGGRHASKWALEGLAESLAQEVSGLGIKVTLVEPGAYATDWGGPSAVHVSANPAHDGVREQRDAFVQSLDFGDPTAAGEALLEIVDSDNPPLRVFFGTQGNHMLRQVHADRLKTWADWGDLSIRAQGGQAA
;
A
#
# COMPACT_ATOMS: atom_id res chain seq x y z
N MET A 1 -17.97 -0.90 28.78
CA MET A 1 -16.93 -1.78 29.34
C MET A 1 -16.23 -2.51 28.19
N ALA A 2 -15.24 -1.90 27.61
CA ALA A 2 -14.44 -2.53 26.54
C ALA A 2 -13.32 -3.33 27.23
N ARG A 3 -13.45 -4.63 27.27
CA ARG A 3 -12.36 -5.52 27.71
C ARG A 3 -11.35 -5.61 26.56
N GLY A 4 -10.22 -4.93 26.71
CA GLY A 4 -9.08 -5.07 25.83
C GLY A 4 -8.63 -6.54 25.77
N ARG A 5 -8.71 -7.16 24.62
CA ARG A 5 -8.00 -8.41 24.34
C ARG A 5 -6.62 -8.08 23.88
N LEU A 6 -5.68 -8.40 24.71
CA LEU A 6 -4.26 -8.23 24.51
C LEU A 6 -3.67 -9.42 23.76
N CYS A 7 -2.82 -9.08 22.82
CA CYS A 7 -1.68 -9.87 22.33
C CYS A 7 -1.89 -11.38 22.24
N THR A 8 -2.28 -11.84 21.08
CA THR A 8 -2.26 -13.27 20.70
C THR A 8 -0.85 -13.85 20.54
N GLY A 9 0.20 -13.12 20.90
CA GLY A 9 1.58 -13.60 20.84
C GLY A 9 2.12 -13.88 19.44
N ARG A 10 1.38 -13.54 18.38
CA ARG A 10 1.81 -13.74 16.99
C ARG A 10 2.80 -12.66 16.58
N PRO A 11 3.93 -13.03 16.00
CA PRO A 11 4.91 -12.07 15.50
C PRO A 11 4.36 -11.34 14.29
N LEU A 12 4.31 -10.02 14.38
CA LEU A 12 3.79 -9.13 13.36
C LEU A 12 4.89 -8.22 12.84
N ALA A 13 5.06 -8.15 11.54
CA ALA A 13 5.82 -7.11 10.86
C ALA A 13 4.86 -6.27 10.01
N VAL A 14 4.43 -5.11 10.51
CA VAL A 14 3.70 -4.14 9.71
C VAL A 14 4.70 -3.29 8.95
N VAL A 15 4.68 -3.39 7.63
CA VAL A 15 5.53 -2.59 6.75
C VAL A 15 4.67 -1.51 6.11
N SER A 16 4.72 -0.30 6.66
CA SER A 16 4.08 0.88 6.07
C SER A 16 5.13 1.77 5.42
N ALA A 17 5.18 1.78 4.11
CA ALA A 17 5.87 2.83 3.37
C ALA A 17 4.96 4.06 3.33
N GLY A 18 5.13 4.98 4.24
CA GLY A 18 4.28 6.17 4.41
C GLY A 18 3.75 6.36 5.83
N ALA A 19 4.37 5.75 6.82
CA ALA A 19 3.97 5.75 8.24
C ALA A 19 3.79 7.13 8.92
N HIS A 20 3.89 8.25 8.21
CA HIS A 20 3.64 9.57 8.77
C HIS A 20 2.15 9.90 8.98
N GLN A 21 1.22 9.05 8.56
CA GLN A 21 -0.21 9.34 8.70
C GLN A 21 -0.85 8.80 9.98
N LEU A 22 -0.20 7.88 10.70
CA LEU A 22 -0.73 7.32 11.94
C LEU A 22 -0.12 7.91 13.24
N GLU A 23 0.94 8.72 13.14
CA GLU A 23 1.65 9.22 14.33
C GLU A 23 1.21 10.60 14.85
N ARG A 24 0.20 11.25 14.29
CA ARG A 24 -0.26 12.58 14.74
C ARG A 24 -1.72 12.67 15.16
N SER A 25 -2.24 11.67 15.79
CA SER A 25 -3.38 11.86 16.68
C SER A 25 -2.89 11.72 18.12
N ASP A 26 -3.09 12.76 18.92
CA ASP A 26 -2.83 12.73 20.37
C ASP A 26 -3.65 11.61 21.02
N LYS A 27 -2.93 10.55 21.36
CA LYS A 27 -3.20 9.54 22.37
C LYS A 27 -4.56 8.78 22.39
N PRO A 28 -4.50 7.46 22.35
CA PRO A 28 -4.24 6.70 23.56
C PRO A 28 -3.01 5.80 23.46
N SER A 29 -2.33 5.65 24.58
CA SER A 29 -1.17 4.79 24.76
C SER A 29 -1.50 3.34 24.45
N VAL A 30 -0.95 2.83 23.36
CA VAL A 30 -0.91 1.39 23.09
C VAL A 30 -0.03 0.74 24.16
N PRO A 31 -0.51 -0.28 24.90
CA PRO A 31 0.30 -0.98 25.87
C PRO A 31 1.50 -1.64 25.16
N ARG A 32 2.69 -1.31 25.60
CA ARG A 32 3.91 -1.97 25.12
C ARG A 32 3.90 -3.42 25.60
N CYS A 33 3.79 -4.37 24.68
CA CYS A 33 4.15 -5.75 24.99
C CYS A 33 5.61 -5.78 25.42
N ARG A 34 5.90 -6.28 26.60
CA ARG A 34 7.27 -6.52 27.08
C ARG A 34 7.88 -7.61 26.21
N ALA A 35 8.75 -7.22 25.30
CA ALA A 35 9.65 -8.15 24.64
C ALA A 35 10.61 -8.69 25.70
N GLY A 36 10.84 -10.01 25.68
CA GLY A 36 11.90 -10.65 26.46
C GLY A 36 13.28 -10.07 26.12
N PRO A 37 14.31 -10.40 26.93
CA PRO A 37 15.53 -9.63 27.03
C PRO A 37 16.48 -9.85 25.86
N ARG A 38 16.36 -9.04 24.83
CA ARG A 38 17.46 -8.61 23.95
C ARG A 38 16.99 -7.40 23.17
N SER A 39 17.24 -6.23 23.72
CA SER A 39 17.03 -4.96 23.06
C SER A 39 17.92 -4.87 21.82
N LEU A 40 17.32 -4.95 20.64
CA LEU A 40 17.92 -4.36 19.45
C LEU A 40 17.95 -2.85 19.70
N ARG A 41 19.13 -2.32 20.03
CA ARG A 41 19.34 -0.87 20.04
C ARG A 41 19.05 -0.40 18.61
N PRO A 42 18.13 0.54 18.42
CA PRO A 42 17.97 1.16 17.12
C PRO A 42 19.30 1.84 16.75
N PRO A 43 19.73 1.80 15.49
CA PRO A 43 20.88 2.56 15.04
C PRO A 43 20.68 4.02 15.44
N ARG A 44 21.76 4.68 15.89
CA ARG A 44 21.74 6.09 16.32
C ARG A 44 21.06 6.90 15.21
N ARG A 45 19.97 7.57 15.55
CA ARG A 45 19.27 8.51 14.68
C ARG A 45 20.27 9.60 14.28
N ASP A 46 20.78 9.49 13.07
CA ASP A 46 21.42 10.65 12.46
C ASP A 46 20.32 11.66 12.11
N ARG A 47 20.58 12.91 12.34
CA ARG A 47 19.62 14.03 12.47
C ARG A 47 19.07 14.52 11.12
N GLN A 48 18.85 13.64 10.13
CA GLN A 48 18.40 14.02 8.78
C GLN A 48 17.14 13.30 8.29
N GLN A 49 16.36 12.63 9.13
CA GLN A 49 15.00 12.26 8.75
C GLN A 49 14.07 13.47 8.85
N ARG A 50 14.31 14.48 8.02
CA ARG A 50 13.26 15.40 7.62
C ARG A 50 12.30 14.58 6.77
N GLY A 51 11.06 14.41 7.27
CA GLY A 51 10.04 13.58 6.69
C GLY A 51 9.96 13.72 5.17
N LEU A 52 10.13 12.62 4.48
CA LEU A 52 9.87 12.53 3.05
C LEU A 52 8.38 12.79 2.83
N ARG A 53 8.09 13.99 2.36
CA ARG A 53 6.74 14.47 2.10
C ARG A 53 6.12 13.67 0.96
N THR A 54 4.87 13.28 1.13
CA THR A 54 4.08 12.66 0.06
C THR A 54 4.02 13.60 -1.13
N VAL A 55 4.59 13.19 -2.26
CA VAL A 55 4.68 14.02 -3.45
C VAL A 55 3.38 13.89 -4.24
N ARG A 56 2.49 14.85 -4.11
CA ARG A 56 1.41 15.09 -5.06
C ARG A 56 1.95 15.95 -6.20
N ARG A 57 1.88 15.46 -7.42
CA ARG A 57 2.33 16.21 -8.58
C ARG A 57 1.17 16.42 -9.54
N ARG A 58 0.82 17.67 -9.76
CA ARG A 58 -0.17 18.07 -10.76
C ARG A 58 0.53 18.22 -12.10
N GLY A 59 0.38 17.24 -12.97
CA GLY A 59 0.78 17.31 -14.36
C GLY A 59 2.29 17.35 -14.62
N GLY A 60 2.82 16.30 -15.21
CA GLY A 60 4.24 16.14 -15.53
C GLY A 60 4.98 15.32 -14.48
N THR A 61 5.54 14.19 -14.91
CA THR A 61 6.39 13.33 -14.06
C THR A 61 7.82 13.85 -14.16
N ALA A 62 8.24 14.75 -13.23
CA ALA A 62 9.66 14.97 -13.10
C ALA A 62 10.30 13.67 -12.59
N GLU A 63 11.32 13.20 -13.28
CA GLU A 63 12.00 11.94 -13.02
C GLU A 63 12.35 11.76 -11.55
N GLN A 64 12.94 12.78 -10.92
CA GLN A 64 13.34 12.72 -9.52
C GLN A 64 12.17 12.39 -8.58
N ALA A 65 10.99 12.88 -8.87
CA ALA A 65 9.84 12.60 -8.02
C ALA A 65 9.30 11.18 -8.14
N VAL A 66 9.42 10.58 -9.33
CA VAL A 66 9.11 9.16 -9.49
C VAL A 66 10.14 8.33 -8.74
N ARG A 67 11.42 8.70 -8.81
CA ARG A 67 12.48 8.05 -8.02
C ARG A 67 12.21 8.13 -6.52
N ASP A 68 11.88 9.31 -6.00
CA ASP A 68 11.56 9.52 -4.58
C ASP A 68 10.34 8.70 -4.14
N GLN A 69 9.32 8.56 -5.01
CA GLN A 69 8.15 7.72 -4.75
C GLN A 69 8.51 6.23 -4.69
N LEU A 70 9.35 5.77 -5.60
CA LEU A 70 9.84 4.38 -5.60
C LEU A 70 10.72 4.13 -4.38
N GLU A 71 11.63 5.04 -4.06
CA GLU A 71 12.51 4.94 -2.92
C GLU A 71 11.72 4.79 -1.61
N THR A 72 10.68 5.60 -1.45
CA THR A 72 9.86 5.56 -0.23
C THR A 72 8.91 4.37 -0.22
N ASN A 73 8.10 4.18 -1.28
CA ASN A 73 6.98 3.26 -1.25
C ASN A 73 7.37 1.81 -1.57
N LEU A 74 8.43 1.61 -2.36
CA LEU A 74 8.90 0.29 -2.76
C LEU A 74 10.16 -0.12 -1.98
N PHE A 75 11.25 0.64 -2.11
CA PHE A 75 12.52 0.25 -1.52
C PHE A 75 12.48 0.33 0.01
N GLY A 76 11.79 1.33 0.59
CA GLY A 76 11.56 1.40 2.03
C GLY A 76 10.84 0.15 2.56
N ALA A 77 9.78 -0.27 1.88
CA ALA A 77 9.04 -1.49 2.22
C ALA A 77 9.91 -2.75 2.05
N LEU A 78 10.67 -2.83 0.96
CA LEU A 78 11.59 -3.94 0.69
C LEU A 78 12.64 -4.08 1.80
N TRP A 79 13.26 -3.00 2.23
CA TRP A 79 14.31 -3.06 3.26
C TRP A 79 13.77 -3.53 4.61
N VAL A 80 12.60 -3.04 5.02
CA VAL A 80 11.97 -3.48 6.26
C VAL A 80 11.58 -4.96 6.16
N THR A 81 11.01 -5.37 5.04
CA THR A 81 10.66 -6.78 4.78
C THR A 81 11.90 -7.69 4.84
N ARG A 82 12.98 -7.31 4.16
CA ARG A 82 14.25 -8.07 4.18
C ARG A 82 14.85 -8.18 5.57
N ALA A 83 14.74 -7.13 6.38
CA ALA A 83 15.22 -7.16 7.76
C ALA A 83 14.35 -8.05 8.67
N ALA A 84 13.05 -8.14 8.43
CA ALA A 84 12.12 -8.95 9.20
C ALA A 84 12.21 -10.45 8.85
N LEU A 85 12.39 -10.79 7.58
CA LEU A 85 12.31 -12.18 7.07
C LEU A 85 13.20 -13.20 7.80
N PRO A 86 14.48 -12.93 8.13
CA PRO A 86 15.30 -13.90 8.87
C PRO A 86 14.68 -14.27 10.22
N HIS A 87 14.14 -13.30 10.95
CA HIS A 87 13.51 -13.52 12.25
C HIS A 87 12.21 -14.30 12.13
N LEU A 88 11.38 -13.99 11.12
CA LEU A 88 10.13 -14.69 10.87
C LEU A 88 10.37 -16.15 10.44
N ARG A 89 11.42 -16.39 9.65
CA ARG A 89 11.85 -17.75 9.26
C ARG A 89 12.34 -18.57 10.45
N GLU A 90 13.18 -17.98 11.29
CA GLU A 90 13.66 -18.64 12.52
C GLU A 90 12.49 -18.98 13.46
N GLN A 91 11.49 -18.13 13.50
CA GLN A 91 10.27 -18.29 14.28
C GLN A 91 9.30 -19.35 13.71
N GLY A 92 9.40 -19.65 12.41
CA GLY A 92 8.47 -20.52 11.69
C GLY A 92 7.05 -19.97 11.59
N SER A 93 6.86 -18.68 11.84
CA SER A 93 5.54 -18.02 11.79
C SER A 93 5.70 -16.52 11.70
N GLY A 94 4.69 -15.84 11.13
CA GLY A 94 4.65 -14.40 11.08
C GLY A 94 3.61 -13.85 10.10
N HIS A 95 3.39 -12.54 10.16
CA HIS A 95 2.50 -11.86 9.21
C HIS A 95 3.13 -10.55 8.77
N ILE A 96 3.37 -10.42 7.47
CA ILE A 96 3.86 -9.20 6.82
C ILE A 96 2.65 -8.47 6.23
N VAL A 97 2.37 -7.27 6.72
CA VAL A 97 1.29 -6.43 6.20
C VAL A 97 1.90 -5.28 5.40
N GLN A 98 1.59 -5.20 4.12
CA GLN A 98 2.04 -4.15 3.21
C GLN A 98 0.93 -3.13 2.97
N MET A 99 1.21 -1.86 3.24
CA MET A 99 0.27 -0.77 2.98
C MET A 99 0.35 -0.32 1.51
N SER A 100 -0.50 -0.87 0.68
CA SER A 100 -0.64 -0.51 -0.72
C SER A 100 -1.66 0.63 -0.92
N SER A 101 -2.54 0.50 -1.87
CA SER A 101 -3.65 1.42 -2.20
C SER A 101 -4.51 0.81 -3.29
N THR A 102 -5.76 1.23 -3.43
CA THR A 102 -6.53 1.02 -4.67
C THR A 102 -5.74 1.46 -5.91
N GLY A 103 -4.87 2.48 -5.77
CA GLY A 103 -3.94 2.92 -6.81
C GLY A 103 -2.78 1.97 -7.10
N GLY A 104 -2.67 0.83 -6.41
CA GLY A 104 -1.77 -0.28 -6.72
C GLY A 104 -2.38 -1.31 -7.67
N VAL A 105 -3.69 -1.29 -7.87
CA VAL A 105 -4.41 -2.23 -8.74
C VAL A 105 -5.18 -1.56 -9.89
N ALA A 106 -5.39 -0.25 -9.79
CA ALA A 106 -5.87 0.59 -10.88
C ALA A 106 -5.10 1.91 -10.95
N ALA A 107 -5.26 2.66 -12.04
CA ALA A 107 -4.55 3.92 -12.23
C ALA A 107 -5.53 5.04 -12.66
N TRP A 108 -5.29 6.24 -12.14
CA TRP A 108 -6.03 7.45 -12.45
C TRP A 108 -5.10 8.53 -12.99
N PRO A 109 -5.61 9.48 -13.76
CA PRO A 109 -4.82 10.55 -14.31
C PRO A 109 -4.03 11.34 -13.24
N LEU A 110 -2.90 11.90 -13.64
CA LEU A 110 -2.02 12.78 -12.86
C LEU A 110 -1.33 12.16 -11.63
N LEU A 111 -1.43 10.84 -11.44
CA LEU A 111 -0.84 10.12 -10.31
C LEU A 111 0.13 9.00 -10.74
N GLY A 112 0.62 9.04 -11.98
CA GLY A 112 1.40 7.96 -12.58
C GLY A 112 2.59 7.47 -11.74
N GLY A 113 3.40 8.37 -11.18
CA GLY A 113 4.54 7.99 -10.32
C GLY A 113 4.11 7.28 -9.04
N ARG A 114 3.01 7.73 -8.42
CA ARG A 114 2.44 7.06 -7.25
C ARG A 114 1.91 5.68 -7.61
N HIS A 115 1.14 5.59 -8.71
CA HIS A 115 0.62 4.29 -9.15
C HIS A 115 1.76 3.31 -9.48
N ALA A 116 2.77 3.74 -10.23
CA ALA A 116 3.92 2.91 -10.53
C ALA A 116 4.58 2.33 -9.26
N SER A 117 4.74 3.15 -8.22
CA SER A 117 5.34 2.69 -6.96
C SER A 117 4.46 1.70 -6.19
N LYS A 118 3.13 1.88 -6.22
CA LYS A 118 2.21 0.95 -5.54
C LYS A 118 1.99 -0.34 -6.34
N TRP A 119 1.95 -0.28 -7.67
CA TRP A 119 1.94 -1.46 -8.52
C TRP A 119 3.19 -2.31 -8.35
N ALA A 120 4.36 -1.68 -8.23
CA ALA A 120 5.60 -2.39 -7.95
C ALA A 120 5.57 -3.08 -6.57
N LEU A 121 4.99 -2.43 -5.56
CA LEU A 121 4.79 -3.03 -4.23
C LEU A 121 3.83 -4.22 -4.27
N GLU A 122 2.74 -4.14 -5.05
CA GLU A 122 1.79 -5.24 -5.24
C GLU A 122 2.48 -6.48 -5.81
N GLY A 123 3.21 -6.31 -6.93
CA GLY A 123 3.93 -7.42 -7.55
C GLY A 123 5.00 -8.03 -6.66
N LEU A 124 5.75 -7.18 -5.92
CA LEU A 124 6.75 -7.64 -4.96
C LEU A 124 6.12 -8.47 -3.82
N ALA A 125 5.02 -7.99 -3.26
CA ALA A 125 4.36 -8.65 -2.14
C ALA A 125 3.65 -9.93 -2.55
N GLU A 126 3.05 -9.97 -3.74
CA GLU A 126 2.42 -11.19 -4.30
C GLU A 126 3.46 -12.29 -4.56
N SER A 127 4.62 -11.94 -5.11
CA SER A 127 5.73 -12.88 -5.28
C SER A 127 6.23 -13.40 -3.92
N LEU A 128 6.46 -12.49 -2.96
CA LEU A 128 6.88 -12.84 -1.62
C LEU A 128 5.89 -13.80 -0.94
N ALA A 129 4.59 -13.56 -1.08
CA ALA A 129 3.57 -14.43 -0.48
C ALA A 129 3.70 -15.89 -0.92
N GLN A 130 4.01 -16.11 -2.20
CA GLN A 130 4.24 -17.45 -2.75
C GLN A 130 5.53 -18.06 -2.19
N GLU A 131 6.60 -17.28 -2.09
CA GLU A 131 7.91 -17.74 -1.60
C GLU A 131 7.90 -18.14 -0.13
N VAL A 132 7.08 -17.48 0.70
CA VAL A 132 7.10 -17.70 2.16
C VAL A 132 5.93 -18.54 2.67
N SER A 133 4.99 -18.96 1.81
CA SER A 133 3.79 -19.71 2.20
C SER A 133 4.12 -21.00 2.96
N GLY A 134 5.15 -21.74 2.51
CA GLY A 134 5.62 -22.96 3.16
C GLY A 134 6.39 -22.75 4.47
N LEU A 135 6.65 -21.48 4.85
CA LEU A 135 7.43 -21.13 6.05
C LEU A 135 6.55 -20.66 7.21
N GLY A 136 5.23 -20.80 7.11
CA GLY A 136 4.28 -20.29 8.11
C GLY A 136 4.19 -18.77 8.17
N ILE A 137 4.73 -18.06 7.17
CA ILE A 137 4.69 -16.59 7.09
C ILE A 137 3.57 -16.17 6.16
N LYS A 138 2.69 -15.31 6.64
CA LYS A 138 1.57 -14.74 5.90
C LYS A 138 1.94 -13.38 5.34
N VAL A 139 1.32 -13.01 4.21
CA VAL A 139 1.47 -11.69 3.60
C VAL A 139 0.09 -11.15 3.27
N THR A 140 -0.17 -9.90 3.63
CA THR A 140 -1.40 -9.19 3.27
C THR A 140 -1.07 -7.82 2.70
N LEU A 141 -1.68 -7.50 1.57
CA LEU A 141 -1.71 -6.18 0.96
C LEU A 141 -3.01 -5.49 1.39
N VAL A 142 -2.88 -4.41 2.13
CA VAL A 142 -4.00 -3.53 2.45
C VAL A 142 -4.07 -2.44 1.38
N GLU A 143 -5.21 -2.29 0.75
CA GLU A 143 -5.44 -1.43 -0.41
C GLU A 143 -6.47 -0.33 -0.07
N PRO A 144 -6.07 0.74 0.67
CA PRO A 144 -6.98 1.81 1.04
C PRO A 144 -7.46 2.60 -0.19
N GLY A 145 -8.73 2.98 -0.16
CA GLY A 145 -9.31 4.01 -1.02
C GLY A 145 -8.98 5.42 -0.53
N ALA A 146 -9.95 6.32 -0.58
CA ALA A 146 -9.82 7.66 -0.04
C ALA A 146 -10.10 7.68 1.46
N TYR A 147 -9.18 8.26 2.23
CA TYR A 147 -9.29 8.45 3.67
C TYR A 147 -9.05 9.92 4.04
N ALA A 148 -9.71 10.41 5.08
CA ALA A 148 -9.58 11.76 5.61
C ALA A 148 -8.23 11.95 6.31
N THR A 149 -7.17 12.10 5.51
CA THR A 149 -5.78 12.25 5.96
C THR A 149 -5.13 13.46 5.31
N ASP A 150 -3.95 13.88 5.80
CA ASP A 150 -3.14 14.96 5.20
C ASP A 150 -2.47 14.58 3.87
N TRP A 151 -2.82 13.42 3.28
CA TRP A 151 -2.21 12.98 2.01
C TRP A 151 -2.40 14.00 0.87
N GLY A 152 -3.49 14.74 0.88
CA GLY A 152 -3.79 15.81 -0.08
C GLY A 152 -3.57 17.22 0.46
N GLY A 153 -3.09 17.37 1.69
CA GLY A 153 -2.97 18.62 2.40
C GLY A 153 -1.65 19.36 2.15
N PRO A 154 -1.28 20.28 3.06
CA PRO A 154 -0.12 21.17 2.91
C PRO A 154 1.22 20.46 2.80
N SER A 155 1.32 19.21 3.24
CA SER A 155 2.54 18.40 3.13
C SER A 155 2.78 17.84 1.72
N ALA A 156 1.81 17.93 0.82
CA ALA A 156 1.92 17.42 -0.54
C ALA A 156 2.88 18.28 -1.39
N VAL A 157 3.82 17.63 -2.06
CA VAL A 157 4.70 18.31 -3.03
C VAL A 157 4.00 18.37 -4.38
N HIS A 158 3.80 19.58 -4.91
CA HIS A 158 3.20 19.83 -6.20
C HIS A 158 4.24 20.13 -7.27
N VAL A 159 4.12 19.53 -8.43
CA VAL A 159 4.89 19.91 -9.62
C VAL A 159 4.13 21.01 -10.36
N SER A 160 4.86 21.87 -11.08
CA SER A 160 4.28 22.89 -11.95
C SER A 160 3.21 22.29 -12.88
N ALA A 161 2.06 22.92 -12.92
CA ALA A 161 0.96 22.49 -13.75
C ALA A 161 1.29 22.76 -15.22
N ASN A 162 0.97 21.79 -16.10
CA ASN A 162 0.96 22.02 -17.54
C ASN A 162 -0.47 22.40 -17.96
N PRO A 163 -0.69 23.57 -18.58
CA PRO A 163 -2.04 24.01 -19.00
C PRO A 163 -2.73 23.01 -19.94
N ALA A 164 -1.99 22.24 -20.74
CA ALA A 164 -2.56 21.21 -21.62
C ALA A 164 -3.39 20.15 -20.86
N HIS A 165 -3.24 20.04 -19.55
CA HIS A 165 -3.95 19.08 -18.70
C HIS A 165 -4.98 19.72 -17.77
N ASP A 166 -5.39 20.98 -17.99
CA ASP A 166 -6.33 21.67 -17.11
C ASP A 166 -7.68 20.96 -17.05
N GLY A 167 -8.26 20.57 -18.19
CA GLY A 167 -9.52 19.82 -18.21
C GLY A 167 -9.46 18.48 -17.49
N VAL A 168 -8.32 17.78 -17.56
CA VAL A 168 -8.11 16.53 -16.80
C VAL A 168 -8.03 16.82 -15.30
N ARG A 169 -7.43 17.94 -14.91
CA ARG A 169 -7.37 18.37 -13.50
C ARG A 169 -8.74 18.68 -12.94
N GLU A 170 -9.54 19.45 -13.68
CA GLU A 170 -10.91 19.80 -13.30
C GLU A 170 -11.78 18.56 -13.10
N GLN A 171 -11.75 17.62 -14.04
CA GLN A 171 -12.48 16.36 -13.92
C GLN A 171 -12.02 15.54 -12.70
N ARG A 172 -10.71 15.46 -12.47
CA ARG A 172 -10.17 14.76 -11.30
C ARG A 172 -10.58 15.44 -9.99
N ASP A 173 -10.53 16.77 -9.94
CA ASP A 173 -10.87 17.53 -8.73
C ASP A 173 -12.37 17.39 -8.42
N ALA A 174 -13.24 17.43 -9.43
CA ALA A 174 -14.67 17.14 -9.29
C ALA A 174 -14.90 15.69 -8.78
N PHE A 175 -14.20 14.73 -9.35
CA PHE A 175 -14.27 13.34 -8.89
C PHE A 175 -13.82 13.20 -7.43
N VAL A 176 -12.70 13.82 -7.04
CA VAL A 176 -12.21 13.76 -5.65
C VAL A 176 -13.20 14.41 -4.68
N GLN A 177 -13.87 15.49 -5.07
CA GLN A 177 -14.92 16.14 -4.26
C GLN A 177 -16.17 15.26 -4.07
N SER A 178 -16.44 14.35 -5.00
CA SER A 178 -17.57 13.41 -4.89
C SER A 178 -17.27 12.16 -4.04
N LEU A 179 -16.00 11.98 -3.61
CA LEU A 179 -15.62 10.81 -2.82
C LEU A 179 -16.08 10.93 -1.37
N ASP A 180 -16.61 9.84 -0.84
CA ASP A 180 -16.80 9.66 0.59
C ASP A 180 -15.47 9.23 1.21
N PHE A 181 -14.95 10.02 2.15
CA PHE A 181 -13.66 9.78 2.76
C PHE A 181 -13.83 8.96 4.04
N GLY A 182 -13.16 7.79 4.10
CA GLY A 182 -13.14 6.94 5.28
C GLY A 182 -12.45 7.60 6.47
N ASP A 183 -12.82 7.15 7.67
CA ASP A 183 -12.17 7.54 8.92
C ASP A 183 -10.88 6.73 9.11
N PRO A 184 -9.70 7.37 9.21
CA PRO A 184 -8.44 6.68 9.45
C PRO A 184 -8.40 5.89 10.77
N THR A 185 -9.19 6.29 11.77
CA THR A 185 -9.21 5.62 13.09
C THR A 185 -9.86 4.25 13.00
N ALA A 186 -10.89 4.09 12.17
CA ALA A 186 -11.56 2.81 11.95
C ALA A 186 -10.65 1.77 11.24
N ALA A 187 -9.67 2.24 10.46
CA ALA A 187 -8.73 1.35 9.77
C ALA A 187 -7.85 0.54 10.75
N GLY A 188 -7.62 1.05 11.96
CA GLY A 188 -6.83 0.36 12.98
C GLY A 188 -7.50 -0.92 13.49
N GLU A 189 -8.81 -0.88 13.75
CA GLU A 189 -9.58 -2.04 14.21
C GLU A 189 -9.67 -3.10 13.10
N ALA A 190 -9.96 -2.69 11.87
CA ALA A 190 -9.99 -3.60 10.73
C ALA A 190 -8.61 -4.26 10.47
N LEU A 191 -7.51 -3.55 10.69
CA LEU A 191 -6.18 -4.11 10.58
C LEU A 191 -5.93 -5.19 11.64
N LEU A 192 -6.38 -4.99 12.88
CA LEU A 192 -6.27 -5.98 13.95
C LEU A 192 -7.06 -7.26 13.61
N GLU A 193 -8.24 -7.14 13.04
CA GLU A 193 -9.02 -8.30 12.58
C GLU A 193 -8.26 -9.15 11.56
N ILE A 194 -7.56 -8.49 10.61
CA ILE A 194 -6.74 -9.18 9.61
C ILE A 194 -5.55 -9.89 10.28
N VAL A 195 -4.90 -9.23 11.23
CA VAL A 195 -3.73 -9.77 11.93
C VAL A 195 -4.10 -10.96 12.80
N ASP A 196 -5.26 -10.92 13.44
CA ASP A 196 -5.76 -11.97 14.31
C ASP A 196 -6.38 -13.15 13.53
N SER A 197 -6.64 -12.98 12.24
CA SER A 197 -7.21 -14.03 11.39
C SER A 197 -6.26 -15.22 11.23
N ASP A 198 -6.83 -16.43 11.31
CA ASP A 198 -6.10 -17.66 11.03
C ASP A 198 -5.76 -17.79 9.54
N ASN A 199 -6.60 -17.25 8.67
CA ASN A 199 -6.45 -17.27 7.23
C ASN A 199 -6.68 -15.88 6.63
N PRO A 200 -5.75 -14.92 6.83
CA PRO A 200 -5.89 -13.57 6.30
C PRO A 200 -5.81 -13.58 4.77
N PRO A 201 -6.55 -12.67 4.10
CA PRO A 201 -6.50 -12.57 2.65
C PRO A 201 -5.15 -12.01 2.19
N LEU A 202 -4.72 -12.40 0.97
CA LEU A 202 -3.55 -11.76 0.34
C LEU A 202 -3.82 -10.28 0.04
N ARG A 203 -5.04 -9.92 -0.38
CA ARG A 203 -5.47 -8.55 -0.69
C ARG A 203 -6.77 -8.20 -0.01
N VAL A 204 -6.85 -6.99 0.49
CA VAL A 204 -8.06 -6.47 1.10
C VAL A 204 -8.21 -4.97 0.87
N PHE A 205 -9.38 -4.55 0.38
CA PHE A 205 -9.71 -3.14 0.28
C PHE A 205 -10.11 -2.58 1.64
N PHE A 206 -9.60 -1.38 1.92
CA PHE A 206 -10.11 -0.58 3.02
C PHE A 206 -10.92 0.58 2.45
N GLY A 207 -12.15 0.75 2.96
CA GLY A 207 -13.15 1.67 2.43
C GLY A 207 -14.02 1.07 1.33
N THR A 208 -15.11 1.76 1.00
CA THR A 208 -16.17 1.28 0.10
C THR A 208 -15.80 1.36 -1.38
N GLN A 209 -14.92 2.29 -1.74
CA GLN A 209 -14.61 2.65 -3.13
C GLN A 209 -13.93 1.54 -3.92
N GLY A 210 -13.01 0.79 -3.29
CA GLY A 210 -12.27 -0.29 -3.96
C GLY A 210 -13.19 -1.32 -4.59
N ASN A 211 -14.12 -1.86 -3.81
CA ASN A 211 -15.05 -2.86 -4.29
C ASN A 211 -15.97 -2.39 -5.43
N HIS A 212 -16.31 -1.09 -5.45
CA HIS A 212 -17.24 -0.56 -6.45
C HIS A 212 -16.52 -0.24 -7.77
N MET A 213 -15.41 0.50 -7.67
CA MET A 213 -14.70 1.04 -8.83
C MET A 213 -13.85 0.00 -9.54
N LEU A 214 -13.23 -0.91 -8.80
CA LEU A 214 -12.24 -1.82 -9.37
C LEU A 214 -12.85 -3.05 -10.04
N ARG A 215 -14.07 -3.42 -9.70
CA ARG A 215 -14.76 -4.50 -10.41
C ARG A 215 -14.87 -4.24 -11.90
N GLN A 216 -15.28 -3.03 -12.28
CA GLN A 216 -15.40 -2.64 -13.69
C GLN A 216 -14.03 -2.60 -14.35
N VAL A 217 -13.02 -1.99 -13.72
CA VAL A 217 -11.65 -1.93 -14.25
C VAL A 217 -11.09 -3.33 -14.53
N HIS A 218 -11.31 -4.30 -13.63
CA HIS A 218 -10.86 -5.66 -13.83
C HIS A 218 -11.68 -6.40 -14.92
N ALA A 219 -13.00 -6.21 -14.96
CA ALA A 219 -13.85 -6.77 -16.00
C ALA A 219 -13.42 -6.30 -17.39
N ASP A 220 -13.15 -5.00 -17.55
CA ASP A 220 -12.69 -4.41 -18.81
C ASP A 220 -11.32 -4.97 -19.24
N ARG A 221 -10.41 -5.17 -18.29
CA ARG A 221 -9.10 -5.80 -18.57
C ARG A 221 -9.25 -7.25 -19.04
N LEU A 222 -10.04 -8.04 -18.31
CA LEU A 222 -10.28 -9.44 -18.67
C LEU A 222 -10.92 -9.52 -20.05
N LYS A 223 -11.92 -8.66 -20.33
CA LYS A 223 -12.54 -8.58 -21.65
C LYS A 223 -11.51 -8.25 -22.74
N THR A 224 -10.68 -7.22 -22.51
CA THR A 224 -9.65 -6.82 -23.47
C THR A 224 -8.69 -7.99 -23.78
N TRP A 225 -8.24 -8.72 -22.77
CA TRP A 225 -7.36 -9.87 -22.96
C TRP A 225 -8.06 -11.00 -23.73
N ALA A 226 -9.34 -11.25 -23.48
CA ALA A 226 -10.12 -12.22 -24.23
C ALA A 226 -10.30 -11.78 -25.69
N ASP A 227 -10.68 -10.54 -25.94
CA ASP A 227 -10.88 -9.98 -27.29
C ASP A 227 -9.60 -10.06 -28.16
N TRP A 228 -8.41 -10.03 -27.55
CA TRP A 228 -7.12 -10.12 -28.23
C TRP A 228 -6.43 -11.49 -28.10
N GLY A 229 -7.15 -12.52 -27.66
CA GLY A 229 -6.64 -13.87 -27.46
C GLY A 229 -6.01 -14.48 -28.72
N ASP A 230 -6.66 -14.34 -29.85
CA ASP A 230 -6.16 -14.85 -31.16
C ASP A 230 -4.83 -14.18 -31.55
N LEU A 231 -4.67 -12.87 -31.27
CA LEU A 231 -3.40 -12.20 -31.51
C LEU A 231 -2.29 -12.80 -30.63
N SER A 232 -2.60 -13.10 -29.38
CA SER A 232 -1.65 -13.72 -28.45
C SER A 232 -1.18 -15.10 -28.93
N ILE A 233 -2.09 -15.92 -29.47
CA ILE A 233 -1.77 -17.22 -30.08
C ILE A 233 -0.84 -17.04 -31.28
N ARG A 234 -1.18 -16.14 -32.21
CA ARG A 234 -0.34 -15.85 -33.37
C ARG A 234 1.03 -15.30 -33.01
N ALA A 235 1.12 -14.46 -31.99
CA ALA A 235 2.39 -13.90 -31.49
C ALA A 235 3.33 -15.00 -30.95
N GLN A 236 2.80 -16.12 -30.49
CA GLN A 236 3.56 -17.28 -30.05
C GLN A 236 3.94 -18.21 -31.22
N GLY A 237 3.48 -17.93 -32.45
CA GLY A 237 3.68 -18.78 -33.62
C GLY A 237 2.63 -19.86 -33.81
N GLY A 238 1.52 -19.84 -33.04
CA GLY A 238 0.36 -20.72 -33.20
C GLY A 238 -0.60 -20.22 -34.26
N GLN A 239 -1.52 -21.10 -34.70
CA GLN A 239 -2.68 -20.73 -35.51
C GLN A 239 -3.86 -20.48 -34.58
N ALA A 240 -4.58 -19.38 -34.79
CA ALA A 240 -5.86 -19.17 -34.11
C ALA A 240 -6.88 -20.17 -34.65
N ALA A 241 -7.70 -20.69 -33.75
CA ALA A 241 -8.75 -21.65 -34.11
C ALA A 241 -9.88 -21.00 -34.92
#